data_b5a39a981ac9a6e096f9a42bbc76f8aa
#
_entry.id   b5a39a981ac9a6e096f9a42bbc76f8aa
#
_cell.length_a   1.000
_cell.length_b   1.000
_cell.length_c   1.000
_cell.angle_alpha   90.00
_cell.angle_beta   90.00
_cell.angle_gamma   90.00
#
_symmetry.space_group_name_H-M   'P 1'
#
loop_
_entity.id
_entity.type
_entity.pdbx_description
1 polymer ?
#
loop_
_entity_poly.entity_id
_entity_poly.type
_entity_poly.pdbx_seq_one_letter_code
_entity_poly.pdbx_strand_id
1 'polypeptide(L)'
;SSFVNMQLHPRDTGGSFFEIDEMLGPNAHELDGPWHPAGPNWQKAKTTRVSGIIGATMQCDSPNTVATRWADISELPLDGTSLPLENANLNFVPCVDGRPEGLSELDILGDVDTILDTADMHGLRTGETQVTICGVRLNIA
;
A
#
# COMPACT_ATOMS: atom_id res chain seq x y z
N SER A 1 25.68 -5.73 -3.28
CA SER A 1 24.29 -5.33 -2.97
C SER A 1 23.55 -5.08 -4.27
N SER A 2 22.34 -5.55 -4.36
CA SER A 2 21.55 -5.52 -5.58
C SER A 2 20.37 -4.56 -5.48
N PHE A 3 20.28 -3.78 -4.42
CA PHE A 3 19.30 -2.70 -4.29
C PHE A 3 19.83 -1.59 -3.38
N VAL A 4 19.26 -0.40 -3.54
CA VAL A 4 19.44 0.78 -2.69
C VAL A 4 18.11 1.04 -1.99
N ASN A 5 18.17 1.34 -0.70
CA ASN A 5 17.01 1.64 0.12
C ASN A 5 17.17 3.01 0.78
N MET A 6 16.10 3.78 0.79
CA MET A 6 15.97 5.00 1.58
C MET A 6 14.69 4.91 2.41
N GLN A 7 14.82 4.95 3.72
CA GLN A 7 13.68 4.92 4.63
C GLN A 7 13.65 6.17 5.51
N LEU A 8 12.53 6.85 5.53
CA LEU A 8 12.27 8.03 6.34
C LEU A 8 11.35 7.67 7.51
N HIS A 9 11.67 8.19 8.67
CA HIS A 9 10.92 7.90 9.90
C HIS A 9 9.61 8.71 9.95
N PRO A 10 8.50 8.19 10.50
CA PRO A 10 7.22 8.90 10.64
C PRO A 10 7.29 10.25 11.34
N ARG A 11 8.29 10.45 12.22
CA ARG A 11 8.54 11.77 12.84
C ARG A 11 8.83 12.85 11.81
N ASP A 12 9.42 12.49 10.68
CA ASP A 12 9.85 13.41 9.62
C ASP A 12 8.86 13.47 8.46
N THR A 13 8.05 12.43 8.29
CA THR A 13 7.08 12.29 7.18
C THR A 13 5.64 12.52 7.61
N GLY A 14 5.29 12.17 8.85
CA GLY A 14 3.91 12.01 9.30
C GLY A 14 3.30 10.69 8.78
N GLY A 15 2.25 10.23 9.43
CA GLY A 15 1.47 9.06 9.01
C GLY A 15 2.18 7.72 9.20
N SER A 16 3.21 7.43 8.43
CA SER A 16 3.92 6.15 8.44
C SER A 16 5.38 6.29 8.01
N PHE A 17 6.12 5.18 8.03
CA PHE A 17 7.41 5.10 7.33
C PHE A 17 7.21 5.36 5.84
N PHE A 18 8.09 6.15 5.26
CA PHE A 18 8.18 6.36 3.82
C PHE A 18 9.46 5.66 3.34
N GLU A 19 9.31 4.71 2.43
CA GLU A 19 10.43 3.92 1.93
C GLU A 19 10.45 3.97 0.41
N ILE A 20 11.63 4.17 -0.15
CA ILE A 20 11.89 4.11 -1.59
C ILE A 20 13.01 3.09 -1.80
N ASP A 21 12.74 2.10 -2.61
CA ASP A 21 13.68 1.06 -3.01
C ASP A 21 13.99 1.15 -4.51
N GLU A 22 15.27 1.11 -4.84
CA GLU A 22 15.75 0.97 -6.21
C GLU A 22 16.41 -0.38 -6.39
N MET A 23 15.86 -1.22 -7.25
CA MET A 23 16.50 -2.46 -7.65
C MET A 23 17.60 -2.18 -8.68
N LEU A 24 18.75 -2.85 -8.53
CA LEU A 24 19.92 -2.67 -9.41
C LEU A 24 20.23 -3.97 -10.17
N GLY A 25 20.78 -3.79 -11.38
CA GLY A 25 21.27 -4.90 -12.18
C GLY A 25 20.30 -5.39 -13.27
N PRO A 26 20.59 -6.54 -13.88
CA PRO A 26 19.75 -7.10 -14.96
C PRO A 26 18.32 -7.36 -14.47
N ASN A 27 17.35 -7.04 -15.31
CA ASN A 27 15.91 -7.25 -15.08
C ASN A 27 15.33 -6.48 -13.88
N ALA A 28 16.02 -5.44 -13.38
CA ALA A 28 15.61 -4.66 -12.23
C ALA A 28 14.24 -3.95 -12.42
N HIS A 29 13.88 -3.63 -13.67
CA HIS A 29 12.65 -2.93 -14.04
C HIS A 29 11.52 -3.86 -14.52
N GLU A 30 11.73 -5.17 -14.51
CA GLU A 30 10.69 -6.13 -14.92
C GLU A 30 9.74 -6.41 -13.75
N LEU A 31 8.43 -6.54 -14.03
CA LEU A 31 7.40 -6.83 -13.02
C LEU A 31 7.68 -8.11 -12.21
N ASP A 32 8.28 -9.11 -12.85
CA ASP A 32 8.71 -10.35 -12.21
C ASP A 32 10.23 -10.40 -11.96
N GLY A 33 10.87 -9.24 -12.01
CA GLY A 33 12.30 -9.06 -11.74
C GLY A 33 12.69 -9.34 -10.29
N PRO A 34 13.96 -9.17 -9.96
CA PRO A 34 14.43 -9.38 -8.60
C PRO A 34 13.79 -8.40 -7.62
N TRP A 35 13.25 -8.90 -6.51
CA TRP A 35 12.75 -8.11 -5.40
C TRP A 35 13.40 -8.57 -4.10
N HIS A 36 14.56 -8.01 -3.80
CA HIS A 36 15.40 -8.45 -2.69
C HIS A 36 14.73 -8.38 -1.31
N PRO A 37 13.90 -7.36 -0.99
CA PRO A 37 13.18 -7.31 0.28
C PRO A 37 12.29 -8.53 0.54
N ALA A 38 11.68 -9.10 -0.50
CA ALA A 38 10.85 -10.29 -0.39
C ALA A 38 11.64 -11.61 -0.53
N GLY A 39 12.94 -11.54 -0.81
CA GLY A 39 13.83 -12.69 -0.95
C GLY A 39 13.85 -13.34 -2.34
N PRO A 40 14.75 -14.31 -2.54
CA PRO A 40 15.05 -14.85 -3.88
C PRO A 40 13.96 -15.73 -4.48
N ASN A 41 12.93 -16.08 -3.73
CA ASN A 41 11.87 -16.99 -4.17
C ASN A 41 10.46 -16.36 -4.09
N TRP A 42 10.37 -15.04 -4.04
CA TRP A 42 9.09 -14.35 -3.88
C TRP A 42 8.07 -14.71 -4.98
N GLN A 43 8.53 -14.92 -6.22
CA GLN A 43 7.67 -15.29 -7.34
C GLN A 43 6.90 -16.60 -7.08
N LYS A 44 7.48 -17.53 -6.28
CA LYS A 44 6.83 -18.79 -5.92
C LYS A 44 5.68 -18.62 -4.94
N ALA A 45 5.64 -17.50 -4.24
CA ALA A 45 4.55 -17.14 -3.32
C ALA A 45 3.38 -16.42 -4.01
N LYS A 46 3.55 -16.02 -5.28
CA LYS A 46 2.45 -15.39 -6.04
C LYS A 46 1.26 -16.33 -6.14
N THR A 47 0.08 -15.78 -5.92
CA THR A 47 -1.18 -16.49 -6.15
C THR A 47 -1.89 -15.90 -7.36
N THR A 48 -2.89 -16.61 -7.87
CA THR A 48 -3.75 -16.12 -8.95
C THR A 48 -4.97 -15.34 -8.44
N ARG A 49 -5.16 -15.30 -7.12
CA ARG A 49 -6.31 -14.64 -6.50
C ARG A 49 -6.17 -13.13 -6.43
N VAL A 50 -4.95 -12.65 -6.20
CA VAL A 50 -4.62 -11.23 -6.15
C VAL A 50 -3.70 -10.92 -7.31
N SER A 51 -4.06 -9.92 -8.11
CA SER A 51 -3.27 -9.48 -9.27
C SER A 51 -2.49 -8.19 -9.01
N GLY A 52 -2.89 -7.39 -8.02
CA GLY A 52 -2.16 -6.17 -7.68
C GLY A 52 -2.71 -5.42 -6.48
N ILE A 53 -1.94 -4.45 -6.02
CA ILE A 53 -2.36 -3.38 -5.11
C ILE A 53 -2.50 -2.13 -5.98
N ILE A 54 -3.69 -1.53 -5.99
CA ILE A 54 -4.02 -0.37 -6.83
C ILE A 54 -4.25 0.90 -6.02
N GLY A 55 -4.21 0.80 -4.69
CA GLY A 55 -4.33 1.93 -3.80
C GLY A 55 -3.93 1.61 -2.37
N ALA A 56 -3.60 2.65 -1.64
CA ALA A 56 -3.41 2.61 -0.20
C ALA A 56 -4.00 3.87 0.42
N THR A 57 -4.55 3.75 1.63
CA THR A 57 -5.09 4.89 2.37
C THR A 57 -4.40 5.00 3.71
N MET A 58 -3.85 6.16 3.96
CA MET A 58 -3.24 6.54 5.23
C MET A 58 -4.18 7.44 6.00
N GLN A 59 -4.54 7.08 7.21
CA GLN A 59 -5.26 7.99 8.10
C GLN A 59 -4.27 8.86 8.86
N CYS A 60 -4.59 10.14 8.96
CA CYS A 60 -3.71 11.17 9.53
C CYS A 60 -4.53 12.17 10.36
N ASP A 61 -3.90 12.74 11.39
CA ASP A 61 -4.51 13.84 12.15
C ASP A 61 -4.66 15.10 11.30
N SER A 62 -3.73 15.31 10.37
CA SER A 62 -3.72 16.44 9.44
C SER A 62 -3.44 15.97 8.00
N PRO A 63 -4.44 15.40 7.28
CA PRO A 63 -4.24 14.79 5.97
C PRO A 63 -3.57 15.71 4.94
N ASN A 64 -4.01 16.97 4.85
CA ASN A 64 -3.42 17.93 3.92
C ASN A 64 -1.92 18.17 4.19
N THR A 65 -1.53 18.27 5.46
CA THR A 65 -0.12 18.48 5.83
C THR A 65 0.73 17.28 5.48
N VAL A 66 0.26 16.08 5.81
CA VAL A 66 0.98 14.84 5.52
C VAL A 66 1.05 14.58 4.02
N ALA A 67 -0.07 14.76 3.30
CA ALA A 67 -0.12 14.62 1.84
C ALA A 67 0.88 15.56 1.14
N THR A 68 0.89 16.85 1.53
CA THR A 68 1.85 17.84 0.99
C THR A 68 3.28 17.40 1.27
N ARG A 69 3.56 16.96 2.50
CA ARG A 69 4.90 16.50 2.87
C ARG A 69 5.37 15.29 2.05
N TRP A 70 4.47 14.33 1.82
CA TRP A 70 4.79 13.14 1.02
C TRP A 70 4.98 13.50 -0.47
N ALA A 71 4.16 14.43 -0.99
CA ALA A 71 4.31 14.96 -2.35
C ALA A 71 5.66 15.66 -2.54
N ASP A 72 6.07 16.50 -1.56
CA ASP A 72 7.37 17.18 -1.59
C ASP A 72 8.55 16.19 -1.57
N ILE A 73 8.46 15.13 -0.75
CA ILE A 73 9.52 14.12 -0.66
C ILE A 73 9.64 13.30 -1.95
N SER A 74 8.51 12.92 -2.53
CA SER A 74 8.46 12.11 -3.75
C SER A 74 8.62 12.90 -5.04
N GLU A 75 8.57 14.23 -4.96
CA GLU A 75 8.55 15.15 -6.13
C GLU A 75 7.39 14.85 -7.11
N LEU A 76 6.27 14.34 -6.57
CA LEU A 76 5.08 14.02 -7.35
C LEU A 76 3.99 15.07 -7.17
N PRO A 77 3.18 15.31 -8.19
CA PRO A 77 2.05 16.22 -8.08
C PRO A 77 0.99 15.67 -7.13
N LEU A 78 0.42 16.54 -6.30
CA LEU A 78 -0.68 16.20 -5.40
C LEU A 78 -2.02 16.59 -6.04
N ASP A 79 -3.03 15.72 -5.94
CA ASP A 79 -4.42 16.00 -6.31
C ASP A 79 -5.30 15.98 -5.05
N GLY A 80 -5.58 17.16 -4.51
CA GLY A 80 -6.26 17.28 -3.21
C GLY A 80 -5.44 16.65 -2.08
N THR A 81 -5.90 15.53 -1.54
CA THR A 81 -5.18 14.68 -0.57
C THR A 81 -4.87 13.30 -1.16
N SER A 82 -4.77 13.20 -2.47
CA SER A 82 -4.36 11.98 -3.18
C SER A 82 -3.04 12.22 -3.90
N LEU A 83 -2.12 11.28 -3.75
CA LEU A 83 -0.85 11.25 -4.45
C LEU A 83 -0.92 10.15 -5.51
N PRO A 84 -1.12 10.52 -6.80
CA PRO A 84 -1.20 9.56 -7.89
C PRO A 84 0.19 8.99 -8.17
N LEU A 85 0.29 7.67 -8.18
CA LEU A 85 1.47 6.91 -8.59
C LEU A 85 1.22 6.32 -9.98
N GLU A 86 2.25 5.74 -10.60
CA GLU A 86 2.15 5.17 -11.94
C GLU A 86 1.08 4.05 -12.03
N ASN A 87 0.95 3.23 -11.00
CA ASN A 87 0.07 2.05 -10.98
C ASN A 87 -0.87 1.98 -9.76
N ALA A 88 -0.91 3.02 -8.93
CA ALA A 88 -1.72 3.06 -7.72
C ALA A 88 -2.01 4.50 -7.29
N ASN A 89 -2.90 4.67 -6.30
CA ASN A 89 -3.11 5.94 -5.62
C ASN A 89 -2.81 5.80 -4.13
N LEU A 90 -2.15 6.79 -3.56
CA LEU A 90 -1.99 6.91 -2.12
C LEU A 90 -2.88 8.03 -1.61
N ASN A 91 -3.85 7.71 -0.77
CA ASN A 91 -4.83 8.64 -0.25
C ASN A 91 -4.55 8.98 1.23
N PHE A 92 -4.78 10.23 1.60
CA PHE A 92 -4.63 10.70 2.97
C PHE A 92 -5.99 11.18 3.49
N VAL A 93 -6.45 10.60 4.60
CA VAL A 93 -7.78 10.84 5.17
C VAL A 93 -7.69 11.13 6.66
N PRO A 94 -8.71 11.77 7.27
CA PRO A 94 -8.74 11.94 8.73
C PRO A 94 -8.77 10.61 9.47
N CYS A 95 -8.18 10.59 10.68
CA CYS A 95 -8.36 9.47 11.61
C CYS A 95 -9.81 9.42 12.09
N VAL A 96 -10.55 8.35 11.75
CA VAL A 96 -11.98 8.20 12.07
C VAL A 96 -12.32 6.92 12.83
N ASP A 97 -11.37 6.01 13.00
CA ASP A 97 -11.60 4.67 13.57
C ASP A 97 -11.01 4.48 14.99
N GLY A 98 -10.54 5.57 15.60
CA GLY A 98 -9.97 5.57 16.95
C GLY A 98 -8.52 5.06 17.04
N ARG A 99 -7.92 4.64 15.91
CA ARG A 99 -6.50 4.29 15.83
C ARG A 99 -5.67 5.56 15.56
N PRO A 100 -4.38 5.55 15.92
CA PRO A 100 -3.47 6.63 15.55
C PRO A 100 -3.24 6.70 14.04
N GLU A 101 -2.48 7.72 13.61
CA GLU A 101 -1.99 7.82 12.22
C GLU A 101 -1.33 6.54 11.74
N GLY A 102 -1.54 6.20 10.48
CA GLY A 102 -0.93 5.03 9.85
C GLY A 102 -1.73 4.48 8.68
N LEU A 103 -1.24 3.39 8.12
CA LEU A 103 -1.92 2.66 7.05
C LEU A 103 -3.26 2.12 7.56
N SER A 104 -4.35 2.54 6.92
CA SER A 104 -5.70 2.14 7.30
C SER A 104 -6.37 1.21 6.29
N GLU A 105 -6.07 1.38 5.00
CA GLU A 105 -6.69 0.59 3.92
C GLU A 105 -5.71 0.29 2.80
N LEU A 106 -5.98 -0.81 2.09
CA LEU A 106 -5.37 -1.15 0.81
C LEU A 106 -6.48 -1.46 -0.20
N ASP A 107 -6.31 -1.02 -1.43
CA ASP A 107 -7.19 -1.37 -2.54
C ASP A 107 -6.52 -2.49 -3.33
N ILE A 108 -7.19 -3.63 -3.40
CA ILE A 108 -6.67 -4.88 -3.94
C ILE A 108 -7.44 -5.24 -5.21
N LEU A 109 -6.71 -5.46 -6.29
CA LEU A 109 -7.27 -6.00 -7.52
C LEU A 109 -7.15 -7.52 -7.50
N GLY A 110 -8.29 -8.24 -7.66
CA GLY A 110 -8.27 -9.70 -7.59
C GLY A 110 -9.59 -10.38 -7.92
N ASP A 111 -9.63 -11.67 -7.66
CA ASP A 111 -10.84 -12.50 -7.79
C ASP A 111 -11.77 -12.22 -6.58
N VAL A 112 -12.67 -11.26 -6.79
CA VAL A 112 -13.57 -10.74 -5.76
C VAL A 112 -14.34 -11.88 -5.06
N ASP A 113 -14.99 -12.75 -5.84
CA ASP A 113 -15.85 -13.79 -5.28
C ASP A 113 -15.04 -14.78 -4.43
N THR A 114 -13.93 -15.28 -4.96
CA THR A 114 -13.08 -16.23 -4.23
C THR A 114 -12.47 -15.62 -2.95
N ILE A 115 -12.08 -14.35 -3.00
CA ILE A 115 -11.50 -13.66 -1.84
C ILE A 115 -12.59 -13.46 -0.77
N LEU A 116 -13.76 -12.98 -1.15
CA LEU A 116 -14.86 -12.72 -0.21
C LEU A 116 -15.43 -14.00 0.40
N ASP A 117 -15.59 -15.06 -0.39
CA ASP A 117 -16.01 -16.38 0.12
C ASP A 117 -15.03 -16.92 1.16
N THR A 118 -13.73 -16.77 0.88
CA THR A 118 -12.69 -17.17 1.85
C THR A 118 -12.75 -16.31 3.12
N ALA A 119 -12.96 -15.00 2.96
CA ALA A 119 -13.09 -14.07 4.09
C ALA A 119 -14.33 -14.39 4.95
N ASP A 120 -15.45 -14.74 4.33
CA ASP A 120 -16.67 -15.14 5.03
C ASP A 120 -16.45 -16.41 5.86
N MET A 121 -15.74 -17.42 5.32
CA MET A 121 -15.40 -18.64 6.06
C MET A 121 -14.54 -18.36 7.31
N HIS A 122 -13.78 -17.29 7.32
CA HIS A 122 -12.92 -16.89 8.43
C HIS A 122 -13.51 -15.76 9.30
N GLY A 123 -14.72 -15.26 8.97
CA GLY A 123 -15.35 -14.15 9.69
C GLY A 123 -14.59 -12.81 9.55
N LEU A 124 -13.91 -12.61 8.42
CA LEU A 124 -13.06 -11.45 8.17
C LEU A 124 -13.71 -10.39 7.25
N ARG A 125 -14.84 -10.73 6.61
CA ARG A 125 -15.58 -9.80 5.77
C ARG A 125 -16.26 -8.73 6.62
N THR A 126 -16.05 -7.45 6.28
CA THR A 126 -16.55 -6.30 7.02
C THR A 126 -17.39 -5.34 6.19
N GLY A 127 -17.55 -5.60 4.90
CA GLY A 127 -18.37 -4.83 3.98
C GLY A 127 -18.74 -5.63 2.74
N GLU A 128 -19.43 -4.99 1.80
CA GLU A 128 -19.85 -5.63 0.55
C GLU A 128 -18.66 -6.21 -0.22
N THR A 129 -17.60 -5.43 -0.38
CA THR A 129 -16.32 -5.83 -1.01
C THR A 129 -15.13 -5.54 -0.10
N GLN A 130 -15.32 -5.53 1.21
CA GLN A 130 -14.27 -5.20 2.17
C GLN A 130 -14.00 -6.35 3.14
N VAL A 131 -12.73 -6.56 3.39
CA VAL A 131 -12.19 -7.54 4.35
C VAL A 131 -11.28 -6.81 5.33
N THR A 132 -11.29 -7.18 6.61
CA THR A 132 -10.36 -6.62 7.60
C THR A 132 -9.40 -7.69 8.12
N ILE A 133 -8.11 -7.47 7.93
CA ILE A 133 -7.05 -8.37 8.40
C ILE A 133 -6.04 -7.57 9.21
N CYS A 134 -5.75 -8.01 10.43
CA CYS A 134 -4.80 -7.36 11.32
C CYS A 134 -5.03 -5.84 11.51
N GLY A 135 -6.29 -5.41 11.44
CA GLY A 135 -6.67 -4.01 11.58
C GLY A 135 -6.58 -3.17 10.30
N VAL A 136 -6.09 -3.71 9.20
CA VAL A 136 -6.09 -3.05 7.89
C VAL A 136 -7.31 -3.49 7.10
N ARG A 137 -8.04 -2.53 6.54
CA ARG A 137 -9.15 -2.79 5.62
C ARG A 137 -8.61 -3.04 4.22
N LEU A 138 -9.06 -4.10 3.59
CA LEU A 138 -8.73 -4.45 2.21
C LEU A 138 -10.02 -4.27 1.39
N ASN A 139 -10.04 -3.30 0.49
CA ASN A 139 -11.12 -3.09 -0.46
C ASN A 139 -10.81 -3.93 -1.71
N ILE A 140 -11.71 -4.84 -2.07
CA ILE A 140 -11.49 -5.80 -3.15
C ILE A 140 -12.22 -5.31 -4.41
N ALA A 141 -11.50 -5.20 -5.53
CA ALA A 141 -12.00 -4.75 -6.84
C ALA A 141 -11.61 -5.72 -7.96
#